data_6f8fbff1a5553c1d66fd3dee448efb27
#
_entry.id   6f8fbff1a5553c1d66fd3dee448efb27
#
_cell.length_a   1.000
_cell.length_b   1.000
_cell.length_c   1.000
_cell.angle_alpha   90.00
_cell.angle_beta   90.00
_cell.angle_gamma   90.00
#
_symmetry.space_group_name_H-M   'P 1'
#
loop_
_entity.id
_entity.type
_entity.pdbx_description
1 polymer ?
#
loop_
_entity_poly.entity_id
_entity_poly.type
_entity_poly.pdbx_seq_one_letter_code
_entity_poly.pdbx_strand_id
1 'polypeptide(L)'
;QRIQDHSRVQNFVSSSSFNMLYSIVLFVVFNFVLAYYNFKIFIVFLIGAIVYVGWTLFFLKKRAELDFKRFDEQSQSQTSLIQIINGVREIKVNNSQRKNRWKWEQVQISLFKTSMSSLKLAQYQSIGSTFINELKNIFITFLSASAVVNGDITLGMMLSIQYIVGQLNLPLSNFIGFIQLWQDAKISLERLWQVHSKKDEDATELNKAKELPENKSIFIKNLSFQYGSKSSQMVLKNLSFEIPQGKTTAIVGASGSGKTTLIKLLLKFYEPTDGAILIGNTNLNDLNNDYWRMNCGAVLQETFIFNDTIAGNISESEQNEIIDRDKLKN
;
A
#
# COMPACT_ATOMS: atom_id res chain seq x y z
N GLN A 1 -1.89 6.17 -0.12
CA GLN A 1 -2.05 4.90 0.63
C GLN A 1 -0.81 4.00 0.50
N ARG A 2 -0.30 3.73 -0.71
CA ARG A 2 0.86 2.85 -0.93
C ARG A 2 2.17 3.38 -0.36
N ILE A 3 2.35 4.71 -0.36
CA ILE A 3 3.48 5.35 0.35
C ILE A 3 3.39 5.07 1.86
N GLN A 4 2.18 5.07 2.42
CA GLN A 4 1.96 4.70 3.82
C GLN A 4 2.21 3.22 4.09
N ASP A 5 1.85 2.33 3.15
CA ASP A 5 2.15 0.90 3.27
C ASP A 5 3.67 0.64 3.25
N HIS A 6 4.41 1.34 2.38
CA HIS A 6 5.88 1.28 2.36
C HIS A 6 6.48 1.74 3.70
N SER A 7 6.01 2.87 4.25
CA SER A 7 6.51 3.38 5.54
C SER A 7 6.21 2.43 6.70
N ARG A 8 5.08 1.70 6.69
CA ARG A 8 4.78 0.67 7.69
C ARG A 8 5.75 -0.50 7.64
N VAL A 9 6.05 -1.01 6.44
CA VAL A 9 7.05 -2.07 6.26
C VAL A 9 8.43 -1.59 6.67
N GLN A 10 8.81 -0.39 6.27
CA GLN A 10 10.09 0.21 6.65
C GLN A 10 10.22 0.35 8.19
N ASN A 11 9.22 0.89 8.87
CA ASN A 11 9.21 1.03 10.33
C ASN A 11 9.26 -0.32 11.04
N PHE A 12 8.59 -1.34 10.49
CA PHE A 12 8.67 -2.69 11.02
C PHE A 12 10.09 -3.24 10.94
N VAL A 13 10.74 -3.15 9.78
CA VAL A 13 12.09 -3.69 9.58
C VAL A 13 13.14 -2.90 10.37
N SER A 14 13.10 -1.54 10.34
CA SER A 14 14.14 -0.71 10.93
C SER A 14 14.01 -0.54 12.44
N SER A 15 12.82 -0.22 12.95
CA SER A 15 12.64 0.13 14.36
C SER A 15 12.14 -1.04 15.21
N SER A 16 11.10 -1.74 14.70
CA SER A 16 10.43 -2.76 15.51
C SER A 16 11.29 -4.01 15.68
N SER A 17 12.06 -4.39 14.65
CA SER A 17 12.93 -5.56 14.70
C SER A 17 14.10 -5.36 15.69
N PHE A 18 14.72 -4.18 15.72
CA PHE A 18 15.76 -3.86 16.70
C PHE A 18 15.24 -3.82 18.13
N ASN A 19 14.08 -3.18 18.35
CA ASN A 19 13.43 -3.17 19.66
C ASN A 19 13.06 -4.57 20.13
N MET A 20 12.65 -5.44 19.20
CA MET A 20 12.36 -6.84 19.50
C MET A 20 13.60 -7.62 19.93
N LEU A 21 14.72 -7.48 19.20
CA LEU A 21 15.99 -8.12 19.56
C LEU A 21 16.46 -7.67 20.95
N TYR A 22 16.43 -6.37 21.20
CA TYR A 22 16.76 -5.81 22.52
C TYR A 22 15.85 -6.40 23.62
N SER A 23 14.55 -6.48 23.37
CA SER A 23 13.57 -7.03 24.30
C SER A 23 13.79 -8.52 24.58
N ILE A 24 14.20 -9.32 23.57
CA ILE A 24 14.54 -10.72 23.74
C ILE A 24 15.74 -10.87 24.70
N VAL A 25 16.80 -10.10 24.48
CA VAL A 25 17.99 -10.15 25.32
C VAL A 25 17.64 -9.80 26.77
N LEU A 26 16.92 -8.70 26.98
CA LEU A 26 16.48 -8.29 28.33
C LEU A 26 15.59 -9.37 28.96
N PHE A 27 14.65 -9.92 28.21
CA PHE A 27 13.73 -10.95 28.71
C PHE A 27 14.49 -12.20 29.16
N VAL A 28 15.44 -12.67 28.37
CA VAL A 28 16.26 -13.85 28.69
C VAL A 28 17.12 -13.59 29.92
N VAL A 29 17.86 -12.47 29.94
CA VAL A 29 18.75 -12.13 31.05
C VAL A 29 18.00 -12.00 32.36
N PHE A 30 16.90 -11.21 32.39
CA PHE A 30 16.15 -10.99 33.61
C PHE A 30 15.40 -12.25 34.09
N ASN A 31 14.91 -13.11 33.18
CA ASN A 31 14.33 -14.39 33.56
C ASN A 31 15.37 -15.34 34.14
N PHE A 32 16.61 -15.35 33.61
CA PHE A 32 17.70 -16.16 34.19
C PHE A 32 18.07 -15.66 35.59
N VAL A 33 18.18 -14.35 35.79
CA VAL A 33 18.45 -13.77 37.10
C VAL A 33 17.31 -14.06 38.09
N LEU A 34 16.04 -13.94 37.65
CA LEU A 34 14.88 -14.25 38.48
C LEU A 34 14.86 -15.73 38.91
N ALA A 35 15.17 -16.63 37.99
CA ALA A 35 15.26 -18.06 38.27
C ALA A 35 16.38 -18.40 39.27
N TYR A 36 17.50 -17.68 39.20
CA TYR A 36 18.63 -17.81 40.14
C TYR A 36 18.27 -17.33 41.55
N TYR A 37 17.54 -16.22 41.69
CA TYR A 37 17.10 -15.70 42.99
C TYR A 37 16.05 -16.59 43.63
N ASN A 38 15.00 -16.98 42.91
CA ASN A 38 13.96 -17.88 43.42
C ASN A 38 13.19 -18.56 42.31
N PHE A 39 13.40 -19.87 42.16
CA PHE A 39 12.78 -20.65 41.08
C PHE A 39 11.25 -20.72 41.18
N LYS A 40 10.65 -20.69 42.39
CA LYS A 40 9.19 -20.66 42.54
C LYS A 40 8.58 -19.38 42.01
N ILE A 41 9.20 -18.23 42.30
CA ILE A 41 8.77 -16.93 41.84
C ILE A 41 8.92 -16.84 40.32
N PHE A 42 10.01 -17.38 39.77
CA PHE A 42 10.20 -17.48 38.31
C PHE A 42 9.07 -18.26 37.62
N ILE A 43 8.65 -19.41 38.18
CA ILE A 43 7.54 -20.17 37.59
C ILE A 43 6.23 -19.39 37.62
N VAL A 44 5.92 -18.70 38.72
CA VAL A 44 4.72 -17.86 38.82
C VAL A 44 4.74 -16.73 37.79
N PHE A 45 5.89 -16.10 37.64
CA PHE A 45 6.09 -15.06 36.61
C PHE A 45 5.84 -15.64 35.20
N LEU A 46 6.42 -16.81 34.89
CA LEU A 46 6.29 -17.46 33.58
C LEU A 46 4.83 -17.83 33.26
N ILE A 47 4.11 -18.41 34.22
CA ILE A 47 2.69 -18.74 34.07
C ILE A 47 1.88 -17.47 33.81
N GLY A 48 2.09 -16.42 34.60
CA GLY A 48 1.42 -15.14 34.43
C GLY A 48 1.72 -14.49 33.08
N ALA A 49 2.96 -14.57 32.60
CA ALA A 49 3.36 -14.10 31.28
C ALA A 49 2.68 -14.88 30.14
N ILE A 50 2.57 -16.21 30.26
CA ILE A 50 1.87 -17.04 29.26
C ILE A 50 0.37 -16.67 29.23
N VAL A 51 -0.27 -16.52 30.39
CA VAL A 51 -1.68 -16.09 30.45
C VAL A 51 -1.88 -14.73 29.86
N TYR A 52 -0.99 -13.77 30.14
CA TYR A 52 -1.02 -12.41 29.60
C TYR A 52 -0.89 -12.40 28.05
N VAL A 53 0.07 -13.15 27.52
CA VAL A 53 0.27 -13.29 26.07
C VAL A 53 -0.93 -14.00 25.44
N GLY A 54 -1.40 -15.10 26.01
CA GLY A 54 -2.57 -15.86 25.54
C GLY A 54 -3.84 -14.99 25.47
N TRP A 55 -4.09 -14.17 26.51
CA TRP A 55 -5.18 -13.20 26.51
C TRP A 55 -5.08 -12.24 25.34
N THR A 56 -3.90 -11.69 25.09
CA THR A 56 -3.70 -10.73 24.01
C THR A 56 -3.85 -11.36 22.63
N LEU A 57 -3.32 -12.57 22.44
CA LEU A 57 -3.44 -13.31 21.19
C LEU A 57 -4.90 -13.65 20.84
N PHE A 58 -5.73 -13.87 21.84
CA PHE A 58 -7.16 -14.15 21.64
C PHE A 58 -7.87 -13.02 20.88
N PHE A 59 -7.47 -11.78 21.08
CA PHE A 59 -8.07 -10.61 20.42
C PHE A 59 -7.52 -10.32 19.02
N LEU A 60 -6.36 -10.89 18.64
CA LEU A 60 -5.68 -10.54 17.39
C LEU A 60 -6.53 -10.75 16.14
N LYS A 61 -7.23 -11.87 16.05
CA LYS A 61 -8.07 -12.19 14.89
C LYS A 61 -9.16 -11.13 14.69
N LYS A 62 -9.89 -10.79 15.76
CA LYS A 62 -10.97 -9.80 15.70
C LYS A 62 -10.47 -8.40 15.41
N ARG A 63 -9.29 -8.06 15.95
CA ARG A 63 -8.61 -6.80 15.66
C ARG A 63 -8.26 -6.70 14.17
N ALA A 64 -7.69 -7.75 13.57
CA ALA A 64 -7.37 -7.76 12.14
C ALA A 64 -8.60 -7.53 11.26
N GLU A 65 -9.72 -8.17 11.57
CA GLU A 65 -10.98 -7.96 10.84
C GLU A 65 -11.44 -6.50 10.89
N LEU A 66 -11.39 -5.88 12.09
CA LEU A 66 -11.80 -4.48 12.27
C LEU A 66 -10.82 -3.51 11.61
N ASP A 67 -9.52 -3.77 11.66
CA ASP A 67 -8.50 -2.93 11.04
C ASP A 67 -8.61 -3.00 9.51
N PHE A 68 -8.87 -4.17 8.93
CA PHE A 68 -9.13 -4.31 7.50
C PHE A 68 -10.37 -3.53 7.07
N LYS A 69 -11.47 -3.68 7.81
CA LYS A 69 -12.71 -2.95 7.54
C LYS A 69 -12.53 -1.43 7.64
N ARG A 70 -11.85 -0.97 8.70
CA ARG A 70 -11.54 0.46 8.89
C ARG A 70 -10.71 1.02 7.74
N PHE A 71 -9.76 0.23 7.25
CA PHE A 71 -8.94 0.63 6.11
C PHE A 71 -9.77 0.81 4.83
N ASP A 72 -10.67 -0.13 4.53
CA ASP A 72 -11.56 -0.06 3.36
C ASP A 72 -12.46 1.19 3.43
N GLU A 73 -13.08 1.42 4.57
CA GLU A 73 -13.93 2.61 4.81
C GLU A 73 -13.13 3.92 4.73
N GLN A 74 -11.89 3.94 5.19
CA GLN A 74 -10.99 5.09 5.07
C GLN A 74 -10.63 5.36 3.61
N SER A 75 -10.40 4.30 2.82
CA SER A 75 -10.17 4.39 1.38
C SER A 75 -11.38 4.98 0.65
N GLN A 76 -12.58 4.51 0.97
CA GLN A 76 -13.83 5.04 0.41
C GLN A 76 -14.05 6.50 0.78
N SER A 77 -13.74 6.89 2.02
CA SER A 77 -13.81 8.28 2.48
C SER A 77 -12.89 9.18 1.67
N GLN A 78 -11.64 8.77 1.46
CA GLN A 78 -10.66 9.52 0.67
C GLN A 78 -11.08 9.64 -0.79
N THR A 79 -11.57 8.55 -1.40
CA THR A 79 -12.08 8.54 -2.77
C THR A 79 -13.26 9.48 -2.93
N SER A 80 -14.22 9.44 -2.00
CA SER A 80 -15.38 10.32 -2.01
C SER A 80 -15.01 11.80 -1.89
N LEU A 81 -14.02 12.12 -1.08
CA LEU A 81 -13.50 13.46 -0.89
C LEU A 81 -12.84 14.00 -2.18
N ILE A 82 -11.99 13.18 -2.82
CA ILE A 82 -11.36 13.52 -4.10
C ILE A 82 -12.44 13.71 -5.19
N GLN A 83 -13.45 12.86 -5.25
CA GLN A 83 -14.56 13.02 -6.20
C GLN A 83 -15.34 14.32 -5.98
N ILE A 84 -15.61 14.72 -4.73
CA ILE A 84 -16.27 15.99 -4.41
C ILE A 84 -15.41 17.18 -4.83
N ILE A 85 -14.10 17.14 -4.57
CA ILE A 85 -13.17 18.22 -4.93
C ILE A 85 -13.08 18.37 -6.45
N ASN A 86 -12.83 17.27 -7.16
CA ASN A 86 -12.66 17.29 -8.62
C ASN A 86 -13.99 17.61 -9.32
N GLY A 87 -15.12 17.14 -8.80
CA GLY A 87 -16.45 17.35 -9.38
C GLY A 87 -17.19 18.58 -8.84
N VAL A 88 -16.51 19.53 -8.19
CA VAL A 88 -17.17 20.66 -7.53
C VAL A 88 -17.97 21.54 -8.50
N ARG A 89 -17.52 21.67 -9.76
CA ARG A 89 -18.21 22.44 -10.80
C ARG A 89 -19.53 21.80 -11.17
N GLU A 90 -19.54 20.51 -11.44
CA GLU A 90 -20.73 19.71 -11.78
C GLU A 90 -21.70 19.64 -10.61
N ILE A 91 -21.18 19.52 -9.38
CA ILE A 91 -21.98 19.54 -8.15
C ILE A 91 -22.72 20.87 -8.03
N LYS A 92 -22.05 21.99 -8.31
CA LYS A 92 -22.67 23.33 -8.24
C LYS A 92 -23.69 23.55 -9.36
N VAL A 93 -23.36 23.20 -10.60
CA VAL A 93 -24.26 23.36 -11.76
C VAL A 93 -25.53 22.55 -11.58
N ASN A 94 -25.43 21.34 -11.04
CA ASN A 94 -26.57 20.44 -10.82
C ASN A 94 -27.25 20.64 -9.46
N ASN A 95 -26.87 21.64 -8.64
CA ASN A 95 -27.38 21.88 -7.28
C ASN A 95 -27.40 20.63 -6.40
N SER A 96 -26.40 19.74 -6.58
CA SER A 96 -26.34 18.41 -5.94
C SER A 96 -25.48 18.36 -4.68
N GLN A 97 -25.13 19.53 -4.08
CA GLN A 97 -24.25 19.64 -2.91
C GLN A 97 -24.77 18.81 -1.72
N ARG A 98 -26.06 18.92 -1.42
CA ARG A 98 -26.69 18.18 -0.33
C ARG A 98 -26.59 16.68 -0.53
N LYS A 99 -26.85 16.18 -1.74
CA LYS A 99 -26.78 14.75 -2.07
C LYS A 99 -25.35 14.19 -1.91
N ASN A 100 -24.32 14.91 -2.39
CA ASN A 100 -22.93 14.47 -2.31
C ASN A 100 -22.40 14.58 -0.87
N ARG A 101 -22.79 15.62 -0.11
CA ARG A 101 -22.49 15.72 1.32
C ARG A 101 -23.07 14.55 2.10
N TRP A 102 -24.34 14.18 1.89
CA TRP A 102 -24.97 13.03 2.53
C TRP A 102 -24.27 11.71 2.22
N LYS A 103 -23.83 11.49 0.98
CA LYS A 103 -23.05 10.30 0.63
C LYS A 103 -21.76 10.23 1.42
N TRP A 104 -21.03 11.34 1.49
CA TRP A 104 -19.78 11.40 2.26
C TRP A 104 -20.04 11.21 3.77
N GLU A 105 -21.06 11.83 4.33
CA GLU A 105 -21.45 11.67 5.72
C GLU A 105 -21.78 10.21 6.08
N GLN A 106 -22.44 9.45 5.20
CA GLN A 106 -22.70 8.03 5.41
C GLN A 106 -21.39 7.21 5.54
N VAL A 107 -20.41 7.51 4.70
CA VAL A 107 -19.09 6.88 4.78
C VAL A 107 -18.39 7.25 6.10
N GLN A 108 -18.47 8.53 6.53
CA GLN A 108 -17.92 8.98 7.81
C GLN A 108 -18.61 8.30 9.01
N ILE A 109 -19.93 8.12 8.98
CA ILE A 109 -20.68 7.39 10.02
C ILE A 109 -20.21 5.93 10.10
N SER A 110 -20.03 5.26 8.96
CA SER A 110 -19.51 3.88 8.93
C SER A 110 -18.11 3.80 9.53
N LEU A 111 -17.19 4.65 9.08
CA LEU A 111 -15.84 4.77 9.59
C LEU A 111 -15.80 5.03 11.10
N PHE A 112 -16.66 5.92 11.59
CA PHE A 112 -16.78 6.20 13.02
C PHE A 112 -17.24 4.96 13.81
N LYS A 113 -18.28 4.25 13.32
CA LYS A 113 -18.77 3.02 13.97
C LYS A 113 -17.70 1.93 14.04
N THR A 114 -16.97 1.74 12.96
CA THR A 114 -15.86 0.75 12.92
C THR A 114 -14.73 1.17 13.84
N SER A 115 -14.36 2.46 13.87
CA SER A 115 -13.35 3.00 14.78
C SER A 115 -13.76 2.86 16.25
N MET A 116 -15.03 3.10 16.58
CA MET A 116 -15.56 2.87 17.94
C MET A 116 -15.55 1.39 18.32
N SER A 117 -15.84 0.49 17.39
CA SER A 117 -15.76 -0.95 17.63
C SER A 117 -14.32 -1.42 17.86
N SER A 118 -13.37 -0.87 17.10
CA SER A 118 -11.93 -1.13 17.29
C SER A 118 -11.46 -0.59 18.65
N LEU A 119 -11.88 0.61 19.04
CA LEU A 119 -11.57 1.20 20.34
C LEU A 119 -12.12 0.35 21.51
N LYS A 120 -13.38 -0.07 21.41
CA LYS A 120 -13.99 -0.95 22.44
C LYS A 120 -13.18 -2.24 22.59
N LEU A 121 -12.81 -2.89 21.49
CA LEU A 121 -12.02 -4.11 21.49
C LEU A 121 -10.65 -3.89 22.16
N ALA A 122 -9.98 -2.79 21.80
CA ALA A 122 -8.69 -2.41 22.38
C ALA A 122 -8.80 -2.15 23.89
N GLN A 123 -9.88 -1.49 24.36
CA GLN A 123 -10.11 -1.25 25.78
C GLN A 123 -10.36 -2.55 26.55
N TYR A 124 -11.20 -3.47 26.04
CA TYR A 124 -11.40 -4.78 26.67
C TYR A 124 -10.09 -5.58 26.77
N GLN A 125 -9.31 -5.60 25.70
CA GLN A 125 -7.99 -6.23 25.70
C GLN A 125 -7.07 -5.59 26.75
N SER A 126 -6.99 -4.26 26.80
CA SER A 126 -6.13 -3.51 27.72
C SER A 126 -6.52 -3.75 29.19
N ILE A 127 -7.81 -3.65 29.52
CA ILE A 127 -8.31 -3.86 30.89
C ILE A 127 -7.96 -5.27 31.37
N GLY A 128 -8.25 -6.30 30.55
CA GLY A 128 -7.91 -7.68 30.92
C GLY A 128 -6.40 -7.91 31.03
N SER A 129 -5.60 -7.34 30.11
CA SER A 129 -4.14 -7.43 30.18
C SER A 129 -3.57 -6.77 31.43
N THR A 130 -4.06 -5.58 31.80
CA THR A 130 -3.66 -4.88 33.04
C THR A 130 -4.05 -5.70 34.26
N PHE A 131 -5.30 -6.21 34.30
CA PHE A 131 -5.76 -7.03 35.42
C PHE A 131 -4.89 -8.28 35.63
N ILE A 132 -4.58 -9.03 34.56
CA ILE A 132 -3.71 -10.21 34.61
C ILE A 132 -2.32 -9.84 35.11
N ASN A 133 -1.76 -8.73 34.61
CA ASN A 133 -0.43 -8.27 35.00
C ASN A 133 -0.36 -7.85 36.49
N GLU A 134 -1.34 -7.08 36.95
CA GLU A 134 -1.38 -6.65 38.36
C GLU A 134 -1.64 -7.82 39.29
N LEU A 135 -2.51 -8.75 38.91
CA LEU A 135 -2.73 -9.97 39.68
C LEU A 135 -1.43 -10.78 39.83
N LYS A 136 -0.70 -10.98 38.73
CA LYS A 136 0.63 -11.62 38.76
C LYS A 136 1.59 -10.88 39.71
N ASN A 137 1.66 -9.56 39.63
CA ASN A 137 2.54 -8.76 40.46
C ASN A 137 2.20 -8.87 41.95
N ILE A 138 0.92 -8.88 42.30
CA ILE A 138 0.43 -9.10 43.69
C ILE A 138 0.87 -10.48 44.19
N PHE A 139 0.67 -11.54 43.38
CA PHE A 139 1.10 -12.89 43.77
C PHE A 139 2.61 -12.98 43.99
N ILE A 140 3.40 -12.39 43.11
CA ILE A 140 4.86 -12.36 43.21
C ILE A 140 5.30 -11.60 44.48
N THR A 141 4.66 -10.45 44.75
CA THR A 141 4.95 -9.64 45.95
C THR A 141 4.63 -10.43 47.21
N PHE A 142 3.47 -11.08 47.26
CA PHE A 142 3.08 -11.91 48.39
C PHE A 142 4.07 -13.06 48.63
N LEU A 143 4.43 -13.80 47.59
CA LEU A 143 5.39 -14.90 47.69
C LEU A 143 6.78 -14.41 48.11
N SER A 144 7.22 -13.27 47.58
CA SER A 144 8.52 -12.69 47.97
C SER A 144 8.53 -12.26 49.44
N ALA A 145 7.46 -11.59 49.89
CA ALA A 145 7.33 -11.19 51.30
C ALA A 145 7.27 -12.41 52.23
N SER A 146 6.51 -13.44 51.89
CA SER A 146 6.46 -14.69 52.63
C SER A 146 7.83 -15.38 52.74
N ALA A 147 8.60 -15.39 51.63
CA ALA A 147 9.95 -15.94 51.62
C ALA A 147 10.94 -15.14 52.50
N VAL A 148 10.77 -13.82 52.64
CA VAL A 148 11.54 -13.00 53.58
C VAL A 148 11.19 -13.36 55.01
N VAL A 149 9.92 -13.46 55.36
CA VAL A 149 9.45 -13.84 56.69
C VAL A 149 9.96 -15.24 57.11
N ASN A 150 10.01 -16.15 56.16
CA ASN A 150 10.52 -17.51 56.39
C ASN A 150 12.06 -17.58 56.43
N GLY A 151 12.76 -16.50 56.13
CA GLY A 151 14.22 -16.46 56.11
C GLY A 151 14.87 -17.05 54.84
N ASP A 152 14.07 -17.42 53.82
CA ASP A 152 14.56 -18.01 52.57
C ASP A 152 15.32 -17.00 51.70
N ILE A 153 14.92 -15.71 51.78
CA ILE A 153 15.53 -14.60 51.00
C ILE A 153 15.69 -13.38 51.94
N THR A 154 16.62 -12.49 51.56
CA THR A 154 16.78 -11.22 52.28
C THR A 154 15.81 -10.16 51.76
N LEU A 155 15.57 -9.09 52.57
CA LEU A 155 14.78 -7.95 52.13
C LEU A 155 15.36 -7.30 50.84
N GLY A 156 16.69 -7.23 50.73
CA GLY A 156 17.37 -6.72 49.52
C GLY A 156 17.08 -7.58 48.28
N MET A 157 17.02 -8.92 48.43
CA MET A 157 16.64 -9.83 47.37
C MET A 157 15.18 -9.64 46.96
N MET A 158 14.26 -9.42 47.91
CA MET A 158 12.87 -9.09 47.59
C MET A 158 12.74 -7.82 46.77
N LEU A 159 13.44 -6.74 47.11
CA LEU A 159 13.44 -5.49 46.36
C LEU A 159 14.04 -5.68 44.96
N SER A 160 15.10 -6.49 44.85
CA SER A 160 15.67 -6.86 43.54
C SER A 160 14.69 -7.64 42.67
N ILE A 161 13.95 -8.57 43.23
CA ILE A 161 12.91 -9.33 42.53
C ILE A 161 11.81 -8.40 42.02
N GLN A 162 11.34 -7.44 42.86
CA GLN A 162 10.34 -6.45 42.46
C GLN A 162 10.83 -5.59 41.28
N TYR A 163 12.08 -5.14 41.34
CA TYR A 163 12.70 -4.39 40.25
C TYR A 163 12.78 -5.20 38.96
N ILE A 164 13.25 -6.47 39.03
CA ILE A 164 13.38 -7.35 37.88
C ILE A 164 12.02 -7.62 37.23
N VAL A 165 10.99 -7.92 38.03
CA VAL A 165 9.62 -8.15 37.53
C VAL A 165 9.07 -6.89 36.86
N GLY A 166 9.34 -5.72 37.41
CA GLY A 166 9.01 -4.43 36.78
C GLY A 166 9.68 -4.27 35.39
N GLN A 167 10.97 -4.59 35.31
CA GLN A 167 11.73 -4.52 34.04
C GLN A 167 11.25 -5.56 33.00
N LEU A 168 10.75 -6.72 33.41
CA LEU A 168 10.23 -7.75 32.53
C LEU A 168 8.88 -7.39 31.89
N ASN A 169 8.15 -6.43 32.42
CA ASN A 169 6.87 -5.99 31.83
C ASN A 169 7.07 -5.27 30.48
N LEU A 170 8.17 -4.55 30.29
CA LEU A 170 8.49 -3.85 29.04
C LEU A 170 8.72 -4.81 27.86
N PRO A 171 9.61 -5.82 27.97
CA PRO A 171 9.75 -6.85 26.94
C PRO A 171 8.44 -7.53 26.58
N LEU A 172 7.59 -7.88 27.57
CA LEU A 172 6.30 -8.53 27.32
C LEU A 172 5.37 -7.65 26.47
N SER A 173 5.28 -6.35 26.75
CA SER A 173 4.48 -5.43 25.94
C SER A 173 5.07 -5.22 24.55
N ASN A 174 6.40 -5.21 24.41
CA ASN A 174 7.09 -5.11 23.13
C ASN A 174 6.85 -6.34 22.25
N PHE A 175 6.81 -7.55 22.81
CA PHE A 175 6.44 -8.77 22.07
C PHE A 175 5.05 -8.65 21.45
N ILE A 176 4.08 -8.17 22.23
CA ILE A 176 2.72 -7.99 21.73
C ILE A 176 2.67 -6.92 20.65
N GLY A 177 3.32 -5.76 20.87
CA GLY A 177 3.45 -4.71 19.90
C GLY A 177 4.08 -5.20 18.59
N PHE A 178 5.14 -6.02 18.69
CA PHE A 178 5.80 -6.61 17.53
C PHE A 178 4.87 -7.51 16.73
N ILE A 179 4.08 -8.40 17.38
CA ILE A 179 3.12 -9.26 16.69
C ILE A 179 2.08 -8.43 15.93
N GLN A 180 1.60 -7.32 16.52
CA GLN A 180 0.66 -6.41 15.86
C GLN A 180 1.28 -5.73 14.65
N LEU A 181 2.49 -5.20 14.80
CA LEU A 181 3.24 -4.55 13.71
C LEU A 181 3.62 -5.53 12.60
N TRP A 182 3.95 -6.79 12.95
CA TRP A 182 4.14 -7.87 11.98
C TRP A 182 2.88 -8.09 11.15
N GLN A 183 1.71 -8.16 11.78
CA GLN A 183 0.44 -8.35 11.10
C GLN A 183 0.13 -7.18 10.14
N ASP A 184 0.33 -5.94 10.60
CA ASP A 184 0.13 -4.73 9.79
C ASP A 184 1.12 -4.69 8.61
N ALA A 185 2.39 -5.03 8.84
CA ALA A 185 3.42 -5.09 7.81
C ALA A 185 3.13 -6.18 6.77
N LYS A 186 2.64 -7.35 7.19
CA LYS A 186 2.25 -8.44 6.30
C LYS A 186 1.13 -8.00 5.35
N ILE A 187 0.07 -7.37 5.87
CA ILE A 187 -1.04 -6.86 5.08
C ILE A 187 -0.54 -5.78 4.09
N SER A 188 0.32 -4.88 4.54
CA SER A 188 0.90 -3.84 3.68
C SER A 188 1.80 -4.45 2.59
N LEU A 189 2.58 -5.47 2.91
CA LEU A 189 3.43 -6.19 1.95
C LEU A 189 2.61 -6.92 0.88
N GLU A 190 1.52 -7.60 1.25
CA GLU A 190 0.61 -8.25 0.31
C GLU A 190 0.02 -7.26 -0.70
N ARG A 191 -0.31 -6.04 -0.26
CA ARG A 191 -0.79 -4.96 -1.14
C ARG A 191 0.30 -4.40 -2.05
N LEU A 192 1.50 -4.21 -1.55
CA LEU A 192 2.65 -3.80 -2.36
C LEU A 192 2.97 -4.85 -3.41
N TRP A 193 2.91 -6.14 -3.04
CA TRP A 193 3.12 -7.25 -3.95
C TRP A 193 2.14 -7.28 -5.12
N GLN A 194 0.88 -6.91 -4.92
CA GLN A 194 -0.12 -6.80 -6.00
C GLN A 194 0.27 -5.80 -7.10
N VAL A 195 1.12 -4.83 -6.78
CA VAL A 195 1.67 -3.89 -7.77
C VAL A 195 2.91 -4.44 -8.43
N HIS A 196 3.86 -4.93 -7.61
CA HIS A 196 5.12 -5.49 -8.10
C HIS A 196 4.94 -6.78 -8.90
N SER A 197 3.84 -7.51 -8.69
CA SER A 197 3.52 -8.71 -9.47
C SER A 197 2.96 -8.40 -10.87
N LYS A 198 2.60 -7.14 -11.16
CA LYS A 198 2.30 -6.74 -12.54
C LYS A 198 3.59 -6.73 -13.32
N LYS A 199 3.52 -7.28 -14.53
CA LYS A 199 4.67 -7.25 -15.46
C LYS A 199 5.12 -5.80 -15.63
N ASP A 200 6.40 -5.58 -15.39
CA ASP A 200 7.03 -4.31 -15.67
C ASP A 200 7.07 -4.12 -17.19
N GLU A 201 6.62 -2.98 -17.64
CA GLU A 201 6.65 -2.64 -19.06
C GLU A 201 8.09 -2.71 -19.58
N ASP A 202 9.06 -2.25 -18.77
CA ASP A 202 10.47 -2.17 -19.14
C ASP A 202 11.18 -3.53 -19.17
N ALA A 203 10.78 -4.51 -18.35
CA ALA A 203 11.44 -5.80 -18.29
C ALA A 203 11.34 -6.62 -19.59
N THR A 204 10.31 -6.40 -20.38
CA THR A 204 10.10 -7.02 -21.70
C THR A 204 10.74 -6.25 -22.84
N GLU A 205 11.20 -5.01 -22.58
CA GLU A 205 11.67 -4.07 -23.61
C GLU A 205 13.15 -4.22 -23.99
N LEU A 206 13.98 -4.85 -23.15
CA LEU A 206 15.42 -4.95 -23.33
C LEU A 206 15.84 -5.63 -24.65
N ASN A 207 15.01 -6.52 -25.19
CA ASN A 207 15.28 -7.30 -26.40
C ASN A 207 14.50 -6.82 -27.63
N LYS A 208 13.74 -5.72 -27.54
CA LYS A 208 12.95 -5.20 -28.64
C LYS A 208 13.75 -4.26 -29.54
N ALA A 209 13.38 -4.22 -30.82
CA ALA A 209 14.08 -3.41 -31.79
C ALA A 209 13.99 -1.89 -31.47
N LYS A 210 15.13 -1.22 -31.58
CA LYS A 210 15.28 0.24 -31.40
C LYS A 210 15.57 0.93 -32.73
N GLU A 211 15.00 0.41 -33.82
CA GLU A 211 15.15 0.95 -35.16
C GLU A 211 13.79 0.94 -35.86
N LEU A 212 13.46 2.03 -36.55
CA LEU A 212 12.28 2.10 -37.40
C LEU A 212 12.62 1.63 -38.81
N PRO A 213 11.71 0.90 -39.49
CA PRO A 213 11.90 0.54 -40.89
C PRO A 213 11.90 1.78 -41.77
N GLU A 214 12.52 1.67 -42.96
CA GLU A 214 12.55 2.77 -43.94
C GLU A 214 11.13 3.21 -44.36
N ASN A 215 10.27 2.25 -44.61
CA ASN A 215 8.84 2.51 -44.82
C ASN A 215 8.12 2.68 -43.48
N LYS A 216 7.69 3.88 -43.19
CA LYS A 216 6.99 4.23 -41.94
C LYS A 216 5.46 4.26 -42.09
N SER A 217 4.91 3.72 -43.19
CA SER A 217 3.45 3.52 -43.31
C SER A 217 2.97 2.60 -42.21
N ILE A 218 1.80 2.92 -41.62
CA ILE A 218 1.21 2.10 -40.56
C ILE A 218 0.09 1.26 -41.16
N PHE A 219 0.23 -0.05 -41.04
CA PHE A 219 -0.79 -1.01 -41.52
C PHE A 219 -1.51 -1.61 -40.32
N ILE A 220 -2.80 -1.42 -40.27
CA ILE A 220 -3.69 -2.02 -39.27
C ILE A 220 -4.34 -3.22 -39.91
N LYS A 221 -4.14 -4.43 -39.31
CA LYS A 221 -4.61 -5.69 -39.84
C LYS A 221 -5.51 -6.41 -38.82
N ASN A 222 -6.78 -6.55 -39.17
CA ASN A 222 -7.81 -7.27 -38.40
C ASN A 222 -7.84 -6.88 -36.91
N LEU A 223 -7.56 -5.60 -36.63
CA LEU A 223 -7.39 -5.08 -35.27
C LEU A 223 -8.70 -5.14 -34.49
N SER A 224 -8.68 -5.83 -33.36
CA SER A 224 -9.78 -5.87 -32.41
C SER A 224 -9.27 -5.53 -31.02
N PHE A 225 -10.08 -4.81 -30.24
CA PHE A 225 -9.69 -4.41 -28.89
C PHE A 225 -10.88 -4.25 -27.97
N GLN A 226 -10.65 -4.65 -26.70
CA GLN A 226 -11.56 -4.44 -25.57
C GLN A 226 -10.78 -4.05 -24.33
N TYR A 227 -11.37 -3.21 -23.46
CA TYR A 227 -10.78 -2.86 -22.18
C TYR A 227 -11.08 -3.91 -21.10
N GLY A 228 -10.10 -4.25 -20.27
CA GLY A 228 -10.30 -5.13 -19.11
C GLY A 228 -10.33 -6.61 -19.44
N SER A 229 -11.33 -7.35 -18.93
CA SER A 229 -11.40 -8.81 -19.06
C SER A 229 -12.04 -9.25 -20.40
N LYS A 230 -11.83 -10.53 -20.76
CA LYS A 230 -12.39 -11.15 -21.98
C LYS A 230 -13.94 -11.09 -22.06
N SER A 231 -14.62 -10.76 -20.96
CA SER A 231 -16.08 -10.58 -20.93
C SER A 231 -16.56 -9.17 -21.21
N SER A 232 -15.64 -8.20 -21.39
CA SER A 232 -15.99 -6.81 -21.66
C SER A 232 -16.44 -6.60 -23.11
N GLN A 233 -17.19 -5.53 -23.35
CA GLN A 233 -17.64 -5.19 -24.71
C GLN A 233 -16.47 -4.81 -25.61
N MET A 234 -16.40 -5.36 -26.83
CA MET A 234 -15.43 -4.97 -27.83
C MET A 234 -15.63 -3.52 -28.29
N VAL A 235 -14.59 -2.71 -28.20
CA VAL A 235 -14.58 -1.31 -28.63
C VAL A 235 -14.17 -1.18 -30.09
N LEU A 236 -13.18 -1.95 -30.53
CA LEU A 236 -12.76 -2.04 -31.92
C LEU A 236 -12.98 -3.47 -32.40
N LYS A 237 -13.49 -3.63 -33.62
CA LYS A 237 -13.83 -4.94 -34.21
C LYS A 237 -13.28 -5.02 -35.63
N ASN A 238 -12.30 -5.90 -35.80
CA ASN A 238 -11.77 -6.29 -37.11
C ASN A 238 -11.45 -5.12 -38.04
N LEU A 239 -10.73 -4.11 -37.55
CA LEU A 239 -10.34 -2.94 -38.33
C LEU A 239 -9.12 -3.27 -39.20
N SER A 240 -9.19 -2.90 -40.51
CA SER A 240 -8.08 -3.07 -41.44
C SER A 240 -8.02 -1.88 -42.36
N PHE A 241 -6.91 -1.12 -42.29
CA PHE A 241 -6.63 0.04 -43.14
C PHE A 241 -5.16 0.43 -43.06
N GLU A 242 -4.74 1.35 -43.96
CA GLU A 242 -3.39 1.90 -44.02
C GLU A 242 -3.39 3.38 -43.67
N ILE A 243 -2.36 3.83 -42.95
CA ILE A 243 -1.98 5.22 -42.75
C ILE A 243 -0.68 5.45 -43.54
N PRO A 244 -0.74 6.05 -44.73
CA PRO A 244 0.42 6.20 -45.59
C PRO A 244 1.46 7.17 -44.99
N GLN A 245 2.75 6.86 -45.16
CA GLN A 245 3.85 7.73 -44.77
C GLN A 245 3.77 9.07 -45.50
N GLY A 246 4.06 10.17 -44.78
CA GLY A 246 4.14 11.52 -45.34
C GLY A 246 2.80 12.12 -45.74
N LYS A 247 1.67 11.47 -45.41
CA LYS A 247 0.33 12.01 -45.70
C LYS A 247 -0.46 12.24 -44.40
N THR A 248 -1.41 13.16 -44.46
CA THR A 248 -2.37 13.36 -43.37
C THR A 248 -3.56 12.40 -43.52
N THR A 249 -3.84 11.65 -42.47
CA THR A 249 -5.00 10.75 -42.42
C THR A 249 -6.00 11.24 -41.38
N ALA A 250 -7.24 11.47 -41.79
CA ALA A 250 -8.32 11.88 -40.88
C ALA A 250 -9.15 10.64 -40.45
N ILE A 251 -9.30 10.44 -39.13
CA ILE A 251 -10.14 9.38 -38.55
C ILE A 251 -11.43 10.04 -38.07
N VAL A 252 -12.53 9.77 -38.76
CA VAL A 252 -13.85 10.35 -38.49
C VAL A 252 -14.83 9.31 -38.00
N GLY A 253 -15.81 9.71 -37.20
CA GLY A 253 -16.82 8.83 -36.65
C GLY A 253 -17.60 9.44 -35.50
N ALA A 254 -18.71 8.84 -35.11
CA ALA A 254 -19.54 9.28 -33.99
C ALA A 254 -18.78 9.27 -32.65
N SER A 255 -19.29 9.99 -31.64
CA SER A 255 -18.74 9.89 -30.28
C SER A 255 -18.85 8.43 -29.77
N GLY A 256 -17.80 7.92 -29.12
CA GLY A 256 -17.76 6.54 -28.66
C GLY A 256 -17.39 5.50 -29.72
N SER A 257 -17.10 5.87 -30.98
CA SER A 257 -16.73 4.92 -32.05
C SER A 257 -15.33 4.30 -31.92
N GLY A 258 -14.57 4.62 -30.86
CA GLY A 258 -13.24 4.05 -30.61
C GLY A 258 -12.05 4.85 -31.17
N LYS A 259 -12.24 6.07 -31.69
CA LYS A 259 -11.15 6.91 -32.24
C LYS A 259 -10.01 7.12 -31.24
N THR A 260 -10.32 7.53 -30.03
CA THR A 260 -9.32 7.73 -28.95
C THR A 260 -8.67 6.41 -28.55
N THR A 261 -9.41 5.31 -28.59
CA THR A 261 -8.89 3.96 -28.31
C THR A 261 -7.85 3.54 -29.36
N LEU A 262 -8.13 3.82 -30.64
CA LEU A 262 -7.18 3.54 -31.72
C LEU A 262 -5.87 4.34 -31.54
N ILE A 263 -5.96 5.64 -31.18
CA ILE A 263 -4.78 6.47 -30.90
C ILE A 263 -3.98 5.87 -29.70
N LYS A 264 -4.66 5.43 -28.64
CA LYS A 264 -4.01 4.79 -27.49
C LYS A 264 -3.29 3.50 -27.86
N LEU A 265 -3.83 2.72 -28.79
CA LEU A 265 -3.17 1.51 -29.32
C LEU A 265 -1.96 1.88 -30.19
N LEU A 266 -2.07 2.91 -31.05
CA LEU A 266 -0.95 3.41 -31.84
C LEU A 266 0.20 3.94 -30.95
N LEU A 267 -0.11 4.56 -29.82
CA LEU A 267 0.88 5.01 -28.82
C LEU A 267 1.37 3.90 -27.88
N LYS A 268 0.94 2.66 -28.10
CA LYS A 268 1.28 1.49 -27.25
C LYS A 268 0.93 1.67 -25.76
N PHE A 269 -0.16 2.37 -25.44
CA PHE A 269 -0.71 2.36 -24.07
C PHE A 269 -1.48 1.09 -23.76
N TYR A 270 -1.90 0.36 -24.81
CA TYR A 270 -2.56 -0.92 -24.73
C TYR A 270 -2.08 -1.80 -25.89
N GLU A 271 -2.10 -3.11 -25.67
CA GLU A 271 -1.89 -4.11 -26.73
C GLU A 271 -3.21 -4.50 -27.38
N PRO A 272 -3.26 -4.80 -28.69
CA PRO A 272 -4.44 -5.34 -29.34
C PRO A 272 -4.91 -6.64 -28.68
N THR A 273 -6.23 -6.84 -28.63
CA THR A 273 -6.79 -8.13 -28.18
C THR A 273 -6.65 -9.18 -29.29
N ASP A 274 -6.78 -8.76 -30.57
CA ASP A 274 -6.59 -9.59 -31.75
C ASP A 274 -6.15 -8.71 -32.91
N GLY A 275 -5.48 -9.32 -33.92
CA GLY A 275 -4.90 -8.62 -35.05
C GLY A 275 -3.54 -7.98 -34.73
N ALA A 276 -3.06 -7.09 -35.60
CA ALA A 276 -1.74 -6.47 -35.47
C ALA A 276 -1.70 -5.05 -36.04
N ILE A 277 -0.80 -4.24 -35.50
CA ILE A 277 -0.38 -2.94 -36.06
C ILE A 277 1.05 -3.12 -36.56
N LEU A 278 1.30 -2.82 -37.82
CA LEU A 278 2.62 -2.92 -38.45
C LEU A 278 3.11 -1.53 -38.84
N ILE A 279 4.39 -1.28 -38.64
CA ILE A 279 5.09 -0.13 -39.18
C ILE A 279 5.96 -0.66 -40.32
N GLY A 280 5.58 -0.37 -41.56
CA GLY A 280 6.14 -1.08 -42.71
C GLY A 280 5.92 -2.57 -42.58
N ASN A 281 7.00 -3.32 -42.40
CA ASN A 281 6.96 -4.79 -42.22
C ASN A 281 7.18 -5.23 -40.75
N THR A 282 7.41 -4.30 -39.84
CA THR A 282 7.72 -4.62 -38.43
C THR A 282 6.47 -4.51 -37.57
N ASN A 283 6.20 -5.51 -36.74
CA ASN A 283 5.09 -5.44 -35.80
C ASN A 283 5.39 -4.39 -34.72
N LEU A 284 4.41 -3.52 -34.45
CA LEU A 284 4.53 -2.50 -33.42
C LEU A 284 4.87 -3.08 -32.04
N ASN A 285 4.40 -4.29 -31.73
CA ASN A 285 4.73 -4.96 -30.48
C ASN A 285 6.20 -5.35 -30.34
N ASP A 286 6.92 -5.53 -31.47
CA ASP A 286 8.32 -5.89 -31.51
C ASP A 286 9.26 -4.66 -31.40
N LEU A 287 8.72 -3.46 -31.52
CA LEU A 287 9.46 -2.21 -31.29
C LEU A 287 9.52 -1.89 -29.79
N ASN A 288 10.64 -1.31 -29.34
CA ASN A 288 10.79 -0.82 -27.98
C ASN A 288 9.80 0.35 -27.72
N ASN A 289 9.13 0.35 -26.56
CA ASN A 289 8.08 1.33 -26.24
C ASN A 289 8.61 2.75 -26.16
N ASP A 290 9.73 2.95 -25.47
CA ASP A 290 10.33 4.27 -25.30
C ASP A 290 10.82 4.81 -26.64
N TYR A 291 11.52 3.96 -27.41
CA TYR A 291 12.00 4.34 -28.72
C TYR A 291 10.85 4.72 -29.68
N TRP A 292 9.74 3.95 -29.67
CA TRP A 292 8.56 4.27 -30.45
C TRP A 292 7.92 5.60 -30.02
N ARG A 293 7.69 5.78 -28.72
CA ARG A 293 7.06 7.00 -28.17
C ARG A 293 7.92 8.24 -28.39
N MET A 294 9.25 8.14 -28.33
CA MET A 294 10.17 9.23 -28.66
C MET A 294 10.05 9.69 -30.12
N ASN A 295 9.59 8.83 -31.02
CA ASN A 295 9.36 9.15 -32.42
C ASN A 295 7.90 9.56 -32.70
N CYS A 296 7.06 9.67 -31.69
CA CYS A 296 5.65 10.07 -31.80
C CYS A 296 5.41 11.40 -31.10
N GLY A 297 4.89 12.39 -31.82
CA GLY A 297 4.28 13.59 -31.23
C GLY A 297 2.77 13.37 -31.05
N ALA A 298 2.25 13.52 -29.82
CA ALA A 298 0.83 13.32 -29.55
C ALA A 298 0.22 14.52 -28.81
N VAL A 299 -0.92 15.03 -29.33
CA VAL A 299 -1.75 16.00 -28.65
C VAL A 299 -3.04 15.29 -28.22
N LEU A 300 -3.21 15.06 -26.93
CA LEU A 300 -4.37 14.39 -26.38
C LEU A 300 -5.47 15.39 -26.03
N GLN A 301 -6.71 14.93 -25.98
CA GLN A 301 -7.86 15.76 -25.63
C GLN A 301 -7.81 16.25 -24.18
N GLU A 302 -7.29 15.43 -23.26
CA GLU A 302 -7.02 15.78 -21.88
C GLU A 302 -5.51 15.97 -21.72
N THR A 303 -5.07 17.22 -21.64
CA THR A 303 -3.67 17.58 -21.38
C THR A 303 -3.47 17.83 -19.88
N PHE A 304 -2.33 17.39 -19.36
CA PHE A 304 -1.92 17.63 -17.98
C PHE A 304 -0.77 18.65 -17.97
N ILE A 305 -0.87 19.64 -17.11
CA ILE A 305 0.20 20.62 -16.87
C ILE A 305 0.84 20.28 -15.54
N PHE A 306 2.14 19.99 -15.57
CA PHE A 306 2.91 19.71 -14.36
C PHE A 306 3.13 21.00 -13.56
N ASN A 307 3.30 20.85 -12.23
CA ASN A 307 3.65 21.97 -11.36
C ASN A 307 5.12 22.35 -11.52
N ASP A 308 5.44 22.90 -12.68
CA ASP A 308 6.78 23.32 -13.12
C ASP A 308 6.67 24.63 -13.92
N THR A 309 7.80 25.16 -14.37
CA THR A 309 7.87 26.33 -15.25
C THR A 309 7.20 26.02 -16.59
N ILE A 310 6.86 27.08 -17.36
CA ILE A 310 6.35 26.94 -18.72
C ILE A 310 7.40 26.22 -19.59
N ALA A 311 8.68 26.58 -19.44
CA ALA A 311 9.79 25.97 -20.15
C ALA A 311 9.90 24.47 -19.80
N GLY A 312 9.79 24.08 -18.52
CA GLY A 312 9.79 22.69 -18.07
C GLY A 312 8.65 21.89 -18.68
N ASN A 313 7.43 22.43 -18.70
CA ASN A 313 6.27 21.76 -19.32
C ASN A 313 6.40 21.61 -20.85
N ILE A 314 7.12 22.52 -21.55
CA ILE A 314 7.36 22.39 -22.98
C ILE A 314 8.48 21.38 -23.27
N SER A 315 9.52 21.36 -22.42
CA SER A 315 10.68 20.47 -22.58
C SER A 315 10.52 19.10 -21.92
N GLU A 316 9.33 18.72 -21.46
CA GLU A 316 9.07 17.46 -20.76
C GLU A 316 9.53 16.21 -21.54
N SER A 317 9.61 16.29 -22.87
CA SER A 317 10.13 15.21 -23.72
C SER A 317 11.65 15.18 -23.85
N GLU A 318 12.37 16.22 -23.40
CA GLU A 318 13.83 16.28 -23.47
C GLU A 318 14.44 15.62 -22.23
N GLN A 319 15.23 14.57 -22.41
CA GLN A 319 15.93 13.86 -21.34
C GLN A 319 17.11 14.62 -20.73
N ASN A 320 17.48 15.78 -21.32
CA ASN A 320 18.57 16.60 -20.82
C ASN A 320 18.07 17.59 -19.78
N GLU A 321 18.75 17.66 -18.62
CA GLU A 321 18.43 18.61 -17.54
C GLU A 321 18.59 20.09 -17.96
N ILE A 322 19.28 20.36 -19.06
CA ILE A 322 19.53 21.74 -19.57
C ILE A 322 18.54 22.02 -20.69
N ILE A 323 17.59 22.88 -20.41
CA ILE A 323 16.58 23.33 -21.38
C ILE A 323 17.26 24.22 -22.46
N ASP A 324 17.21 23.80 -23.72
CA ASP A 324 17.68 24.60 -24.85
C ASP A 324 16.70 25.76 -25.13
N ARG A 325 17.06 26.95 -24.64
CA ARG A 325 16.23 28.15 -24.76
C ARG A 325 16.02 28.64 -26.20
N ASP A 326 16.88 28.25 -27.11
CA ASP A 326 16.74 28.67 -28.52
C ASP A 326 15.75 27.79 -29.27
N LYS A 327 15.65 26.51 -28.88
CA LYS A 327 14.55 25.64 -29.35
C LYS A 327 13.17 26.02 -28.79
N LEU A 328 13.10 26.65 -27.61
CA LEU A 328 11.83 27.08 -27.02
C LEU A 328 11.24 28.32 -27.73
N LYS A 329 12.03 29.08 -28.51
CA LYS A 329 11.59 30.29 -29.20
C LYS A 329 11.05 30.03 -30.61
N ASN A 330 11.33 28.88 -31.20
CA ASN A 330 10.87 28.42 -32.50
C ASN A 330 9.69 27.43 -32.37
#